data_4584cbda2dd7922ae8d33c53f8c19dea
#
_entry.id   4584cbda2dd7922ae8d33c53f8c19dea
#
_cell.length_a   1.000
_cell.length_b   1.000
_cell.length_c   1.000
_cell.angle_alpha   90.00
_cell.angle_beta   90.00
_cell.angle_gamma   90.00
#
_symmetry.space_group_name_H-M   'P 1'
#
loop_
_entity.id
_entity.type
_entity.pdbx_description
1 polymer ?
#
loop_
_entity_poly.entity_id
_entity_poly.type
_entity_poly.pdbx_seq_one_letter_code
_entity_poly.pdbx_strand_id
1 'polypeptide(L)'
;MCLLLAWKIKHPQHIFLLRGNHETQAITKMYGFFDEVKRRYNPPLWRSFCTMFNYMPVSALVDERILCMHGGLSPDLAQKDLSHINTRI
;
A
#
# COMPACT_ATOMS: atom_id res chain seq x y z
N MET A 1 -5.44 5.16 9.64
CA MET A 1 -4.39 5.40 8.60
C MET A 1 -3.38 6.46 9.03
N CYS A 2 -3.81 7.60 9.51
CA CYS A 2 -2.87 8.67 9.92
C CYS A 2 -1.89 8.22 11.00
N LEU A 3 -2.33 7.41 11.96
CA LEU A 3 -1.46 6.88 13.00
C LEU A 3 -0.36 5.97 12.41
N LEU A 4 -0.73 5.10 11.49
CA LEU A 4 0.22 4.21 10.83
C LEU A 4 1.26 5.01 10.03
N LEU A 5 0.83 6.05 9.33
CA LEU A 5 1.74 6.91 8.57
C LEU A 5 2.67 7.69 9.50
N ALA A 6 2.16 8.20 10.61
CA ALA A 6 2.97 8.89 11.60
C ALA A 6 4.05 7.98 12.18
N TRP A 7 3.70 6.73 12.50
CA TRP A 7 4.66 5.74 12.97
C TRP A 7 5.71 5.42 11.91
N LYS A 8 5.30 5.30 10.64
CA LYS A 8 6.23 5.02 9.54
C LYS A 8 7.24 6.17 9.38
N ILE A 9 6.78 7.41 9.48
CA ILE A 9 7.65 8.58 9.37
C ILE A 9 8.64 8.62 10.53
N LYS A 10 8.16 8.35 11.75
CA LYS A 10 8.99 8.39 12.96
C LYS A 10 9.96 7.23 13.06
N HIS A 11 9.55 6.05 12.63
CA HIS A 11 10.34 4.83 12.74
C HIS A 11 10.42 4.09 11.40
N PRO A 12 11.04 4.70 10.37
CA PRO A 12 10.96 4.16 9.01
C PRO A 12 11.62 2.79 8.84
N GLN A 13 12.52 2.42 9.74
CA GLN A 13 13.22 1.15 9.67
C GLN A 13 12.60 0.06 10.55
N HIS A 14 11.55 0.38 11.29
CA HIS A 14 10.89 -0.55 12.19
C HIS A 14 9.43 -0.83 11.81
N ILE A 15 8.86 -0.05 10.91
CA ILE A 15 7.47 -0.19 10.48
C ILE A 15 7.42 -0.29 8.97
N PHE A 16 6.76 -1.33 8.46
CA PHE A 16 6.67 -1.59 7.02
C PHE A 16 5.21 -1.76 6.65
N LEU A 17 4.73 -0.88 5.77
CA LEU A 17 3.35 -0.88 5.30
C LEU A 17 3.31 -1.44 3.89
N LEU A 18 2.43 -2.40 3.66
CA LEU A 18 2.22 -2.99 2.34
C LEU A 18 0.90 -2.50 1.75
N ARG A 19 0.88 -2.35 0.44
CA ARG A 19 -0.31 -1.95 -0.29
C ARG A 19 -1.23 -3.14 -0.48
N GLY A 20 -2.50 -2.99 -0.06
CA GLY A 20 -3.52 -3.99 -0.31
C GLY A 20 -4.28 -3.73 -1.62
N ASN A 21 -5.26 -4.57 -1.88
CA ASN A 21 -6.09 -4.46 -3.09
C ASN A 21 -7.10 -3.30 -3.02
N HIS A 22 -7.36 -2.77 -1.83
CA HIS A 22 -8.27 -1.64 -1.65
C HIS A 22 -7.56 -0.28 -1.70
N GLU A 23 -6.25 -0.24 -1.72
CA GLU A 23 -5.48 0.99 -1.74
C GLU A 23 -5.31 1.52 -3.16
N THR A 24 -6.46 1.81 -3.80
CA THR A 24 -6.54 2.40 -5.14
C THR A 24 -7.61 3.49 -5.16
N GLN A 25 -7.52 4.37 -6.14
CA GLN A 25 -8.47 5.46 -6.30
C GLN A 25 -9.91 4.94 -6.49
N ALA A 26 -10.10 3.96 -7.38
CA ALA A 26 -11.41 3.43 -7.70
C ALA A 26 -12.04 2.70 -6.51
N ILE A 27 -11.28 1.84 -5.85
CA ILE A 27 -11.77 1.03 -4.73
C ILE A 27 -12.09 1.91 -3.52
N THR A 28 -11.27 2.91 -3.23
CA THR A 28 -11.52 3.82 -2.10
C THR A 28 -12.81 4.61 -2.27
N LYS A 29 -13.19 4.94 -3.50
CA LYS A 29 -14.48 5.59 -3.78
C LYS A 29 -15.65 4.64 -3.57
N MET A 30 -15.49 3.37 -3.96
CA MET A 30 -16.58 2.38 -3.93
C MET A 30 -16.90 1.90 -2.52
N TYR A 31 -15.88 1.73 -1.66
CA TYR A 31 -16.03 1.07 -0.36
C TYR A 31 -15.96 2.01 0.84
N GLY A 32 -16.05 3.31 0.65
CA GLY A 32 -16.31 4.25 1.74
C GLY A 32 -15.13 5.03 2.28
N PHE A 33 -13.88 4.70 1.92
CA PHE A 33 -12.73 5.48 2.41
C PHE A 33 -12.78 6.92 1.90
N PHE A 34 -13.14 7.12 0.63
CA PHE A 34 -13.31 8.46 0.08
C PHE A 34 -14.35 9.26 0.87
N ASP A 35 -15.51 8.65 1.16
CA ASP A 35 -16.57 9.30 1.91
C ASP A 35 -16.14 9.65 3.33
N GLU A 36 -15.38 8.78 3.98
CA GLU A 36 -14.85 9.02 5.31
C GLU A 36 -13.89 10.22 5.32
N VAL A 37 -12.94 10.24 4.39
CA VAL A 37 -11.96 11.33 4.30
C VAL A 37 -12.65 12.65 3.94
N LYS A 38 -13.61 12.61 3.00
CA LYS A 38 -14.38 13.80 2.62
C LYS A 38 -15.15 14.37 3.81
N ARG A 39 -15.74 13.50 4.63
CA ARG A 39 -16.55 13.92 5.78
C ARG A 39 -15.67 14.45 6.92
N ARG A 40 -14.56 13.76 7.24
CA ARG A 40 -13.70 14.13 8.36
C ARG A 40 -12.72 15.24 8.03
N TYR A 41 -12.30 15.32 6.79
CA TYR A 41 -11.27 16.27 6.34
C TYR A 41 -11.74 16.99 5.07
N ASN A 42 -11.20 16.60 3.92
CA ASN A 42 -11.52 17.21 2.63
C ASN A 42 -11.13 16.30 1.47
N PRO A 43 -11.70 16.49 0.25
CA PRO A 43 -11.32 15.71 -0.93
C PRO A 43 -9.84 15.81 -1.33
N PRO A 44 -9.16 16.98 -1.25
CA PRO A 44 -7.73 17.04 -1.55
C PRO A 44 -6.89 16.08 -0.71
N LEU A 45 -7.23 15.86 0.56
CA LEU A 45 -6.52 14.89 1.40
C LEU A 45 -6.68 13.48 0.87
N TRP A 46 -7.88 13.11 0.40
CA TRP A 46 -8.10 11.81 -0.22
C TRP A 46 -7.18 11.60 -1.43
N ARG A 47 -7.02 12.63 -2.28
CA ARG A 47 -6.09 12.54 -3.42
C ARG A 47 -4.67 12.33 -2.96
N SER A 48 -4.26 12.97 -1.87
CA SER A 48 -2.93 12.77 -1.29
C SER A 48 -2.74 11.34 -0.79
N PHE A 49 -3.77 10.75 -0.17
CA PHE A 49 -3.73 9.33 0.20
C PHE A 49 -3.55 8.44 -1.02
N CYS A 50 -4.30 8.68 -2.09
CA CYS A 50 -4.19 7.89 -3.32
C CYS A 50 -2.81 8.00 -3.95
N THR A 51 -2.21 9.18 -3.95
CA THR A 51 -0.85 9.38 -4.43
C THR A 51 0.14 8.59 -3.58
N MET A 52 -0.02 8.63 -2.25
CA MET A 52 0.82 7.87 -1.34
C MET A 52 0.68 6.36 -1.57
N PHE A 53 -0.54 5.87 -1.81
CA PHE A 53 -0.78 4.45 -2.09
C PHE A 53 0.02 3.96 -3.30
N ASN A 54 0.19 4.81 -4.33
CA ASN A 54 0.97 4.45 -5.52
C ASN A 54 2.45 4.21 -5.19
N TYR A 55 2.95 4.77 -4.10
CA TYR A 55 4.33 4.60 -3.67
C TYR A 55 4.51 3.49 -2.65
N MET A 56 3.43 2.88 -2.16
CA MET A 56 3.53 1.79 -1.20
C MET A 56 4.02 0.51 -1.89
N PRO A 57 4.94 -0.24 -1.25
CA PRO A 57 5.37 -1.53 -1.78
C PRO A 57 4.24 -2.54 -1.72
N VAL A 58 4.19 -3.44 -2.70
CA VAL A 58 3.17 -4.49 -2.76
C VAL A 58 3.56 -5.75 -2.00
N SER A 59 4.84 -5.90 -1.70
CA SER A 59 5.35 -7.06 -0.97
C SER A 59 6.60 -6.71 -0.20
N ALA A 60 6.98 -7.59 0.72
CA ALA A 60 8.21 -7.47 1.50
C ALA A 60 8.84 -8.84 1.66
N LEU A 61 10.16 -8.86 1.59
CA LEU A 61 10.95 -10.08 1.82
C LEU A 61 11.68 -9.93 3.15
N VAL A 62 11.35 -10.78 4.12
CA VAL A 62 11.94 -10.75 5.45
C VAL A 62 13.07 -11.78 5.53
N ASP A 63 14.29 -11.32 5.79
CA ASP A 63 15.48 -12.16 5.96
C ASP A 63 15.68 -13.12 4.78
N GLU A 64 15.32 -12.68 3.57
CA GLU A 64 15.40 -13.48 2.35
C GLU A 64 14.66 -14.82 2.40
N ARG A 65 13.77 -15.00 3.38
CA ARG A 65 13.08 -16.28 3.63
C ARG A 65 11.58 -16.17 3.64
N ILE A 66 11.02 -15.04 4.08
CA ILE A 66 9.58 -14.87 4.26
C ILE A 66 9.11 -13.80 3.31
N LEU A 67 8.26 -14.17 2.36
CA LEU A 67 7.64 -13.25 1.42
C LEU A 67 6.26 -12.85 1.96
N CYS A 68 6.09 -11.56 2.21
CA CYS A 68 4.84 -11.00 2.74
C CYS A 68 4.13 -10.21 1.64
N MET A 69 2.82 -10.38 1.55
CA MET A 69 1.98 -9.62 0.63
C MET A 69 0.53 -9.65 1.12
N HIS A 70 -0.25 -8.64 0.74
CA HIS A 70 -1.66 -8.61 1.11
C HIS A 70 -2.49 -9.55 0.26
N GLY A 71 -2.24 -9.56 -1.04
CA GLY A 71 -2.96 -10.43 -1.98
C GLY A 71 -2.36 -11.84 -2.00
N GLY A 72 -2.43 -12.47 -3.16
CA GLY A 72 -1.94 -13.83 -3.32
C GLY A 72 -0.81 -13.92 -4.33
N LEU A 73 -0.35 -15.15 -4.53
CA LEU A 73 0.61 -15.47 -5.56
C LEU A 73 -0.11 -15.60 -6.90
N SER A 74 0.61 -15.30 -7.99
CA SER A 74 0.11 -15.54 -9.33
C SER A 74 1.09 -16.44 -10.09
N PRO A 75 0.64 -17.13 -11.16
CA PRO A 75 1.56 -17.92 -11.99
C PRO A 75 2.70 -17.09 -12.58
N ASP A 76 2.44 -15.83 -12.92
CA ASP A 76 3.46 -14.94 -13.44
C ASP A 76 4.58 -14.70 -12.43
N LEU A 77 4.24 -14.60 -11.16
CA LEU A 77 5.23 -14.40 -10.10
C LEU A 77 6.13 -15.62 -9.94
N ALA A 78 5.60 -16.82 -10.16
CA ALA A 78 6.37 -18.05 -10.07
C ALA A 78 7.40 -18.19 -11.19
N GLN A 79 7.17 -17.53 -12.33
CA GLN A 79 8.06 -17.58 -13.49
C GLN A 79 9.08 -16.45 -13.55
N LYS A 80 8.94 -15.44 -12.69
CA LYS A 80 9.79 -14.26 -12.66
C LYS A 80 10.54 -14.21 -11.35
N ASP A 81 11.74 -13.65 -11.36
CA ASP A 81 12.45 -13.48 -10.10
C ASP A 81 11.87 -12.28 -9.31
N LEU A 82 12.29 -12.15 -8.06
CA LEU A 82 11.73 -11.14 -7.16
C LEU A 82 12.05 -9.70 -7.56
N SER A 83 12.98 -9.49 -8.49
CA SER A 83 13.32 -8.15 -8.95
C SER A 83 12.14 -7.46 -9.65
N HIS A 84 11.22 -8.22 -10.22
CA HIS A 84 10.04 -7.67 -10.88
C HIS A 84 9.07 -7.01 -9.89
N ILE A 85 9.08 -7.40 -8.63
CA ILE A 85 8.21 -6.81 -7.62
C ILE A 85 8.70 -5.44 -7.16
N ASN A 86 9.93 -5.11 -7.40
CA ASN A 86 10.48 -3.79 -7.08
C ASN A 86 10.09 -2.73 -8.12
N THR A 87 9.52 -3.13 -9.24
CA THR A 87 9.08 -2.20 -10.27
C THR A 87 7.83 -1.47 -9.78
N ARG A 88 7.92 -0.16 -9.64
CA ARG A 88 6.78 0.67 -9.25
C ARG A 88 5.91 0.96 -10.45
N ILE A 89 4.64 0.87 -10.23
CA ILE A 89 3.63 1.20 -11.21
C ILE A 89 3.14 2.62 -10.98
#